data_c54c0e86e7a4a58b7b2713f9e4639247
#
_entry.id   c54c0e86e7a4a58b7b2713f9e4639247
#
_cell.length_a   1.000
_cell.length_b   1.000
_cell.length_c   1.000
_cell.angle_alpha   90.00
_cell.angle_beta   90.00
_cell.angle_gamma   90.00
#
_symmetry.space_group_name_H-M   'P 1'
#
loop_
_entity.id
_entity.type
_entity.pdbx_description
1 polymer ?
#
loop_
_entity_poly.entity_id
_entity_poly.type
_entity_poly.pdbx_seq_one_letter_code
_entity_poly.pdbx_strand_id
1 'polypeptide(L)'
;MGMGTSSKPGVQERIFLHLSDYLDHTDKVEVPFALSQMGIANAVSIARSNVPRAISGMKEAGHLVERQAHVTGVSRKRKAYFLTDEGAKVSDEIWSRISENNVRVIHSDGHSETTTLAHAIESSELPLRHVDMLRYMDDSGTIDLSGLTSELVERDLSKHIEKQLVSYLNDLPRTRRFYGREKELDVMAQLLEAKSASILVPGIAGIGKTSLCTKILDRFTHRRNLLYHRCQDWEGSRAFLEACAEWLSAVGNNDLSDYLASSPVPQTSMAVNLIAEGLSESPSLIVIDDLHKVGDETLYSILRELTLRIHTLKDVGLVMFSR
;
A
#
# COMPACT_ATOMS: atom_id res chain seq x y z
N MET A 1 23.85 20.03 34.32
CA MET A 1 24.20 19.28 33.10
C MET A 1 22.87 18.85 32.50
N GLY A 2 22.49 19.48 31.39
CA GLY A 2 21.25 19.12 30.72
C GLY A 2 21.42 17.72 30.11
N MET A 3 20.60 16.76 30.58
CA MET A 3 20.47 15.46 29.92
C MET A 3 19.83 15.72 28.53
N GLY A 4 20.66 15.66 27.48
CA GLY A 4 20.15 15.76 26.12
C GLY A 4 19.23 14.58 25.82
N THR A 5 18.01 14.85 25.36
CA THR A 5 17.10 13.83 24.83
C THR A 5 17.72 13.23 23.57
N SER A 6 17.64 11.92 23.43
CA SER A 6 18.20 11.21 22.27
C SER A 6 17.35 11.47 21.03
N SER A 7 17.99 11.66 19.89
CA SER A 7 17.31 11.77 18.61
C SER A 7 16.68 10.43 18.20
N LYS A 8 15.61 10.49 17.40
CA LYS A 8 14.93 9.33 16.82
C LYS A 8 15.91 8.41 16.08
N PRO A 9 15.87 7.09 16.29
CA PRO A 9 16.72 6.15 15.58
C PRO A 9 16.55 6.23 14.05
N GLY A 10 17.65 6.03 13.35
CA GLY A 10 17.69 6.07 11.89
C GLY A 10 16.79 5.01 11.24
N VAL A 11 16.47 5.20 9.94
CA VAL A 11 15.58 4.28 9.21
C VAL A 11 16.10 2.85 9.24
N GLN A 12 17.40 2.63 8.99
CA GLN A 12 17.97 1.28 9.01
C GLN A 12 17.91 0.65 10.41
N GLU A 13 18.18 1.41 11.47
CA GLU A 13 18.07 0.93 12.85
C GLU A 13 16.65 0.48 13.17
N ARG A 14 15.66 1.25 12.77
CA ARG A 14 14.24 0.88 12.93
C ARG A 14 13.87 -0.37 12.12
N ILE A 15 14.47 -0.59 10.94
CA ILE A 15 14.27 -1.81 10.16
C ILE A 15 14.88 -3.01 10.88
N PHE A 16 16.09 -2.89 11.46
CA PHE A 16 16.68 -3.95 12.27
C PHE A 16 15.77 -4.34 13.44
N LEU A 17 15.31 -3.38 14.21
CA LEU A 17 14.40 -3.59 15.34
C LEU A 17 13.04 -4.17 14.92
N HIS A 18 12.52 -3.76 13.76
CA HIS A 18 11.28 -4.34 13.24
C HIS A 18 11.45 -5.82 12.85
N LEU A 19 12.52 -6.14 12.16
CA LEU A 19 12.75 -7.50 11.67
C LEU A 19 13.16 -8.47 12.78
N SER A 20 13.75 -7.98 13.89
CA SER A 20 14.11 -8.83 15.03
C SER A 20 12.90 -9.43 15.74
N ASP A 21 11.73 -8.81 15.67
CA ASP A 21 10.49 -9.36 16.20
C ASP A 21 10.02 -10.64 15.45
N TYR A 22 10.67 -10.98 14.33
CA TYR A 22 10.23 -12.07 13.42
C TYR A 22 11.33 -13.11 13.15
N LEU A 23 12.35 -13.22 14.01
CA LEU A 23 13.45 -14.19 13.84
C LEU A 23 12.97 -15.64 13.76
N ASP A 24 11.89 -15.98 14.45
CA ASP A 24 11.27 -17.30 14.47
C ASP A 24 10.54 -17.66 13.16
N HIS A 25 10.47 -16.74 12.18
CA HIS A 25 9.82 -16.93 10.88
C HIS A 25 10.80 -17.22 9.74
N THR A 26 12.10 -17.27 10.00
CA THR A 26 13.13 -17.41 8.95
C THR A 26 12.95 -18.69 8.13
N ASP A 27 12.53 -19.81 8.73
CA ASP A 27 12.36 -21.09 8.06
C ASP A 27 10.89 -21.42 7.70
N LYS A 28 9.94 -20.54 8.03
CA LYS A 28 8.51 -20.79 7.79
C LYS A 28 8.16 -20.57 6.32
N VAL A 29 7.28 -21.42 5.79
CA VAL A 29 6.78 -21.34 4.40
C VAL A 29 5.83 -20.16 4.26
N GLU A 30 5.00 -19.92 5.26
CA GLU A 30 4.10 -18.78 5.36
C GLU A 30 4.63 -17.79 6.41
N VAL A 31 4.68 -16.53 6.04
CA VAL A 31 5.28 -15.48 6.86
C VAL A 31 4.35 -14.28 7.01
N PRO A 32 4.43 -13.54 8.12
CA PRO A 32 3.64 -12.33 8.33
C PRO A 32 3.86 -11.28 7.24
N PHE A 33 2.81 -10.51 6.93
CA PHE A 33 2.87 -9.36 6.02
C PHE A 33 3.97 -8.34 6.43
N ALA A 34 4.24 -8.22 7.71
CA ALA A 34 5.28 -7.37 8.29
C ALA A 34 6.67 -7.58 7.69
N LEU A 35 7.00 -8.79 7.22
CA LEU A 35 8.27 -9.12 6.58
C LEU A 35 8.33 -8.74 5.09
N SER A 36 7.23 -8.33 4.50
CA SER A 36 7.19 -7.83 3.13
C SER A 36 7.74 -6.41 3.03
N GLN A 37 8.11 -5.99 1.81
CA GLN A 37 8.56 -4.62 1.55
C GLN A 37 7.55 -3.56 2.04
N MET A 38 6.25 -3.81 1.85
CA MET A 38 5.19 -2.90 2.32
C MET A 38 5.05 -2.95 3.84
N GLY A 39 5.14 -4.14 4.44
CA GLY A 39 5.10 -4.28 5.90
C GLY A 39 6.23 -3.54 6.59
N ILE A 40 7.46 -3.64 6.05
CA ILE A 40 8.62 -2.86 6.53
C ILE A 40 8.37 -1.36 6.38
N ALA A 41 7.91 -0.91 5.19
CA ALA A 41 7.60 0.50 4.94
C ALA A 41 6.63 1.07 5.97
N ASN A 42 5.56 0.33 6.24
CA ASN A 42 4.54 0.69 7.21
C ASN A 42 5.10 0.74 8.65
N ALA A 43 5.86 -0.29 9.04
CA ALA A 43 6.41 -0.39 10.40
C ALA A 43 7.36 0.77 10.73
N VAL A 44 8.21 1.17 9.78
CA VAL A 44 9.20 2.23 10.01
C VAL A 44 8.79 3.61 9.47
N SER A 45 7.53 3.75 9.00
CA SER A 45 6.95 5.01 8.53
C SER A 45 7.75 5.68 7.41
N ILE A 46 8.06 4.93 6.35
CA ILE A 46 8.71 5.45 5.13
C ILE A 46 7.89 5.09 3.89
N ALA A 47 8.11 5.83 2.80
CA ALA A 47 7.54 5.43 1.51
C ALA A 47 8.10 4.06 1.08
N ARG A 48 7.24 3.18 0.54
CA ARG A 48 7.65 1.86 0.08
C ARG A 48 8.82 1.91 -0.91
N SER A 49 8.80 2.88 -1.83
CA SER A 49 9.88 3.11 -2.80
C SER A 49 11.27 3.33 -2.16
N ASN A 50 11.31 3.72 -0.89
CA ASN A 50 12.55 3.95 -0.16
C ASN A 50 13.09 2.68 0.52
N VAL A 51 12.26 1.64 0.69
CA VAL A 51 12.68 0.39 1.35
C VAL A 51 13.85 -0.28 0.63
N PRO A 52 13.83 -0.50 -0.71
CA PRO A 52 14.97 -1.13 -1.40
C PRO A 52 16.30 -0.42 -1.14
N ARG A 53 16.29 0.91 -1.15
CA ARG A 53 17.49 1.72 -0.86
C ARG A 53 17.93 1.57 0.60
N ALA A 54 16.97 1.57 1.54
CA ALA A 54 17.28 1.44 2.96
C ALA A 54 17.88 0.08 3.32
N ILE A 55 17.42 -1.02 2.68
CA ILE A 55 17.88 -2.38 2.98
C ILE A 55 19.10 -2.83 2.14
N SER A 56 19.47 -2.09 1.07
CA SER A 56 20.59 -2.46 0.18
C SER A 56 21.88 -2.65 0.97
N GLY A 57 22.27 -1.67 1.78
CA GLY A 57 23.48 -1.76 2.60
C GLY A 57 23.45 -2.90 3.62
N MET A 58 22.26 -3.22 4.16
CA MET A 58 22.08 -4.35 5.09
C MET A 58 22.27 -5.70 4.39
N LYS A 59 21.80 -5.82 3.13
CA LYS A 59 22.03 -7.01 2.28
C LYS A 59 23.50 -7.16 1.92
N GLU A 60 24.15 -6.09 1.48
CA GLU A 60 25.57 -6.06 1.11
C GLU A 60 26.48 -6.43 2.28
N ALA A 61 26.12 -6.01 3.49
CA ALA A 61 26.81 -6.37 4.73
C ALA A 61 26.49 -7.79 5.24
N GLY A 62 25.60 -8.52 4.57
CA GLY A 62 25.22 -9.88 4.97
C GLY A 62 24.30 -9.94 6.20
N HIS A 63 23.74 -8.82 6.65
CA HIS A 63 22.85 -8.77 7.80
C HIS A 63 21.40 -9.14 7.49
N LEU A 64 21.05 -9.17 6.19
CA LEU A 64 19.67 -9.39 5.74
C LEU A 64 19.66 -10.32 4.51
N VAL A 65 18.72 -11.28 4.52
CA VAL A 65 18.44 -12.15 3.38
C VAL A 65 17.04 -11.88 2.84
N GLU A 66 16.92 -12.01 1.52
CA GLU A 66 15.66 -11.90 0.79
C GLU A 66 15.28 -13.26 0.23
N ARG A 67 14.05 -13.70 0.43
CA ARG A 67 13.50 -14.89 -0.22
C ARG A 67 12.06 -14.71 -0.66
N GLN A 68 11.62 -15.51 -1.60
CA GLN A 68 10.21 -15.62 -1.99
C GLN A 68 9.46 -16.47 -0.97
N ALA A 69 8.46 -15.91 -0.30
CA ALA A 69 7.66 -16.59 0.72
C ALA A 69 6.17 -16.36 0.48
N HIS A 70 5.33 -17.27 0.98
CA HIS A 70 3.90 -17.03 1.11
C HIS A 70 3.68 -16.03 2.25
N VAL A 71 3.16 -14.87 1.92
CA VAL A 71 2.86 -13.82 2.89
C VAL A 71 1.40 -13.93 3.29
N THR A 72 1.12 -13.96 4.59
CA THR A 72 -0.25 -14.05 5.12
C THR A 72 -1.14 -12.94 4.54
N GLY A 73 -2.30 -13.34 4.04
CA GLY A 73 -3.25 -12.41 3.41
C GLY A 73 -2.92 -12.06 1.95
N VAL A 74 -1.89 -12.71 1.35
CA VAL A 74 -1.51 -12.50 -0.06
C VAL A 74 -1.52 -13.84 -0.79
N SER A 75 -2.19 -13.93 -1.93
CA SER A 75 -2.38 -15.18 -2.69
C SER A 75 -1.11 -15.73 -3.35
N ARG A 76 -0.05 -14.95 -3.47
CA ARG A 76 1.21 -15.30 -4.11
C ARG A 76 2.41 -15.11 -3.21
N LYS A 77 3.49 -15.84 -3.55
CA LYS A 77 4.80 -15.59 -2.95
C LYS A 77 5.26 -14.16 -3.22
N ARG A 78 5.78 -13.53 -2.19
CA ARG A 78 6.36 -12.19 -2.23
C ARG A 78 7.78 -12.22 -1.73
N LYS A 79 8.55 -11.20 -2.09
CA LYS A 79 9.82 -10.93 -1.45
C LYS A 79 9.57 -10.63 0.03
N ALA A 80 10.13 -11.47 0.87
CA ALA A 80 10.16 -11.30 2.31
C ALA A 80 11.62 -11.17 2.77
N TYR A 81 11.82 -10.40 3.81
CA TYR A 81 13.13 -10.00 4.30
C TYR A 81 13.33 -10.49 5.72
N PHE A 82 14.48 -11.11 5.97
CA PHE A 82 14.80 -11.72 7.26
C PHE A 82 16.19 -11.29 7.70
N LEU A 83 16.37 -11.11 9.00
CA LEU A 83 17.72 -10.96 9.55
C LEU A 83 18.46 -12.29 9.48
N THR A 84 19.76 -12.21 9.24
CA THR A 84 20.70 -13.30 9.49
C THR A 84 21.07 -13.31 10.98
N ASP A 85 21.80 -14.34 11.44
CA ASP A 85 22.32 -14.36 12.81
C ASP A 85 23.22 -13.15 13.12
N GLU A 86 23.99 -12.69 12.12
CA GLU A 86 24.78 -11.46 12.25
C GLU A 86 23.88 -10.22 12.29
N GLY A 87 22.81 -10.18 11.49
CA GLY A 87 21.83 -9.12 11.52
C GLY A 87 21.08 -9.05 12.85
N ALA A 88 20.78 -10.20 13.46
CA ALA A 88 20.17 -10.26 14.80
C ALA A 88 21.09 -9.66 15.88
N LYS A 89 22.38 -10.00 15.85
CA LYS A 89 23.38 -9.39 16.76
C LYS A 89 23.44 -7.87 16.61
N VAL A 90 23.43 -7.37 15.38
CA VAL A 90 23.40 -5.92 15.12
C VAL A 90 22.12 -5.30 15.68
N SER A 91 20.96 -5.97 15.56
CA SER A 91 19.72 -5.50 16.16
C SER A 91 19.81 -5.42 17.70
N ASP A 92 20.41 -6.42 18.35
CA ASP A 92 20.61 -6.45 19.80
C ASP A 92 21.56 -5.32 20.25
N GLU A 93 22.63 -5.06 19.50
CA GLU A 93 23.53 -3.94 19.77
C GLU A 93 22.84 -2.58 19.65
N ILE A 94 22.00 -2.41 18.58
CA ILE A 94 21.19 -1.21 18.41
C ILE A 94 20.25 -1.04 19.59
N TRP A 95 19.52 -2.10 19.96
CA TRP A 95 18.58 -2.06 21.08
C TRP A 95 19.30 -1.72 22.40
N SER A 96 20.40 -2.40 22.72
CA SER A 96 21.18 -2.14 23.93
C SER A 96 21.62 -0.68 24.03
N ARG A 97 21.99 -0.08 22.90
CA ARG A 97 22.43 1.33 22.86
C ARG A 97 21.28 2.32 23.03
N ILE A 98 20.10 2.07 22.40
CA ILE A 98 19.00 3.03 22.42
C ILE A 98 18.07 2.87 23.62
N SER A 99 17.98 1.67 24.20
CA SER A 99 17.08 1.35 25.30
C SER A 99 17.39 2.15 26.57
N GLU A 100 18.67 2.49 26.78
CA GLU A 100 19.16 3.30 27.92
C GLU A 100 19.03 4.81 27.68
N ASN A 101 18.67 5.24 26.47
CA ASN A 101 18.54 6.65 26.17
C ASN A 101 17.35 7.28 26.91
N ASN A 102 17.57 8.48 27.45
CA ASN A 102 16.49 9.24 28.04
C ASN A 102 15.55 9.78 26.96
N VAL A 103 14.27 9.53 27.15
CA VAL A 103 13.16 10.03 26.32
C VAL A 103 12.17 10.78 27.20
N ARG A 104 11.50 11.76 26.65
CA ARG A 104 10.36 12.39 27.29
C ARG A 104 9.09 11.71 26.81
N VAL A 105 8.31 11.17 27.73
CA VAL A 105 7.03 10.52 27.42
C VAL A 105 5.89 11.44 27.85
N ILE A 106 4.93 11.65 26.98
CA ILE A 106 3.65 12.28 27.29
C ILE A 106 2.60 11.16 27.25
N HIS A 107 2.08 10.81 28.41
CA HIS A 107 1.11 9.72 28.59
C HIS A 107 -0.28 10.09 28.10
N SER A 108 -1.15 9.09 27.97
CA SER A 108 -2.55 9.24 27.50
C SER A 108 -3.38 10.18 28.37
N ASP A 109 -3.05 10.34 29.66
CA ASP A 109 -3.68 11.25 30.61
C ASP A 109 -3.09 12.68 30.57
N GLY A 110 -2.08 12.93 29.71
CA GLY A 110 -1.39 14.21 29.58
C GLY A 110 -0.24 14.42 30.57
N HIS A 111 0.00 13.47 31.48
CA HIS A 111 1.20 13.50 32.32
C HIS A 111 2.46 13.33 31.48
N SER A 112 3.53 14.04 31.83
CA SER A 112 4.81 13.89 31.14
C SER A 112 5.94 13.59 32.10
N GLU A 113 6.76 12.61 31.74
CA GLU A 113 7.94 12.23 32.49
C GLU A 113 9.17 12.07 31.58
N THR A 114 10.35 12.06 32.19
CA THR A 114 11.59 11.73 31.48
C THR A 114 12.13 10.43 32.07
N THR A 115 12.25 9.42 31.22
CA THR A 115 12.67 8.08 31.61
C THR A 115 13.51 7.44 30.51
N THR A 116 14.03 6.23 30.71
CA THR A 116 14.71 5.51 29.62
C THR A 116 13.69 4.94 28.63
N LEU A 117 14.11 4.75 27.37
CA LEU A 117 13.24 4.16 26.35
C LEU A 117 12.76 2.76 26.75
N ALA A 118 13.62 1.94 27.37
CA ALA A 118 13.24 0.64 27.88
C ALA A 118 12.09 0.74 28.90
N HIS A 119 12.24 1.61 29.90
CA HIS A 119 11.22 1.80 30.94
C HIS A 119 9.92 2.38 30.37
N ALA A 120 10.02 3.30 29.41
CA ALA A 120 8.84 3.84 28.72
C ALA A 120 8.00 2.76 28.02
N ILE A 121 8.67 1.75 27.45
CA ILE A 121 7.99 0.61 26.79
C ILE A 121 7.40 -0.35 27.82
N GLU A 122 8.18 -0.71 28.86
CA GLU A 122 7.74 -1.64 29.91
C GLU A 122 6.58 -1.08 30.75
N SER A 123 6.58 0.23 31.01
CA SER A 123 5.54 0.90 31.78
C SER A 123 4.30 1.28 30.95
N SER A 124 4.35 1.12 29.64
CA SER A 124 3.22 1.44 28.77
C SER A 124 2.08 0.44 28.94
N GLU A 125 0.88 0.92 29.25
CA GLU A 125 -0.35 0.11 29.23
C GLU A 125 -0.85 -0.20 27.81
N LEU A 126 -0.22 0.40 26.80
CA LEU A 126 -0.59 0.22 25.40
C LEU A 126 0.13 -1.01 24.80
N PRO A 127 -0.54 -1.80 23.95
CA PRO A 127 0.05 -2.99 23.32
C PRO A 127 1.00 -2.61 22.17
N LEU A 128 2.06 -1.86 22.50
CA LEU A 128 3.06 -1.37 21.55
C LEU A 128 4.34 -2.21 21.59
N ARG A 129 4.84 -2.61 20.42
CA ARG A 129 6.18 -3.19 20.27
C ARG A 129 7.23 -2.07 20.30
N HIS A 130 8.51 -2.44 20.41
CA HIS A 130 9.63 -1.50 20.42
C HIS A 130 9.59 -0.53 19.22
N VAL A 131 9.40 -1.06 18.00
CA VAL A 131 9.35 -0.25 16.77
C VAL A 131 8.10 0.63 16.71
N ASP A 132 6.96 0.17 17.26
CA ASP A 132 5.73 0.92 17.27
C ASP A 132 5.82 2.14 18.19
N MET A 133 6.48 2.01 19.37
CA MET A 133 6.77 3.13 20.28
C MET A 133 7.62 4.21 19.58
N LEU A 134 8.64 3.79 18.80
CA LEU A 134 9.51 4.71 18.05
C LEU A 134 8.76 5.48 16.93
N ARG A 135 7.58 5.03 16.54
CA ARG A 135 6.73 5.75 15.57
C ARG A 135 6.17 7.04 16.16
N TYR A 136 5.84 7.03 17.44
CA TYR A 136 5.31 8.19 18.18
C TYR A 136 6.41 9.10 18.73
N MET A 137 7.69 8.78 18.48
CA MET A 137 8.83 9.59 18.85
C MET A 137 9.09 10.67 17.78
N ASP A 138 9.21 11.91 18.19
CA ASP A 138 9.66 13.02 17.37
C ASP A 138 11.19 13.10 17.26
N ASP A 139 11.70 14.04 16.47
CA ASP A 139 13.14 14.22 16.27
C ASP A 139 13.86 14.77 17.53
N SER A 140 13.13 15.28 18.53
CA SER A 140 13.66 15.75 19.81
C SER A 140 13.75 14.64 20.86
N GLY A 141 13.29 13.43 20.53
CA GLY A 141 13.24 12.30 21.47
C GLY A 141 12.03 12.36 22.41
N THR A 142 10.99 13.10 22.04
CA THR A 142 9.71 13.09 22.77
C THR A 142 8.79 12.04 22.17
N ILE A 143 8.24 11.17 23.00
CA ILE A 143 7.23 10.17 22.66
C ILE A 143 5.88 10.71 23.12
N ASP A 144 5.01 11.02 22.17
CA ASP A 144 3.69 11.57 22.47
C ASP A 144 2.62 10.45 22.33
N LEU A 145 2.14 9.98 23.47
CA LEU A 145 1.06 9.00 23.58
C LEU A 145 -0.26 9.66 24.00
N SER A 146 -0.33 11.00 24.07
CA SER A 146 -1.53 11.73 24.45
C SER A 146 -2.68 11.43 23.48
N GLY A 147 -3.84 11.09 24.04
CA GLY A 147 -5.02 10.74 23.24
C GLY A 147 -4.98 9.35 22.59
N LEU A 148 -3.93 8.53 22.82
CA LEU A 148 -3.93 7.15 22.40
C LEU A 148 -4.70 6.28 23.41
N THR A 149 -5.56 5.42 22.88
CA THR A 149 -6.21 4.35 23.64
C THR A 149 -5.80 3.00 23.07
N SER A 150 -5.91 1.93 23.86
CA SER A 150 -5.62 0.56 23.35
C SER A 150 -6.40 0.26 22.07
N GLU A 151 -7.68 0.65 21.99
CA GLU A 151 -8.51 0.48 20.79
C GLU A 151 -7.97 1.27 19.57
N LEU A 152 -7.47 2.51 19.78
CA LEU A 152 -6.88 3.33 18.73
C LEU A 152 -5.54 2.74 18.26
N VAL A 153 -4.72 2.25 19.19
CA VAL A 153 -3.45 1.59 18.89
C VAL A 153 -3.70 0.30 18.11
N GLU A 154 -4.60 -0.57 18.57
CA GLU A 154 -4.97 -1.80 17.87
C GLU A 154 -5.54 -1.49 16.47
N ARG A 155 -6.39 -0.47 16.37
CA ARG A 155 -6.94 -0.02 15.10
C ARG A 155 -5.87 0.57 14.17
N ASP A 156 -4.89 1.28 14.71
CA ASP A 156 -3.79 1.85 13.93
C ASP A 156 -2.80 0.76 13.50
N LEU A 157 -2.46 -0.17 14.39
CA LEU A 157 -1.68 -1.36 14.06
C LEU A 157 -2.41 -2.25 13.05
N SER A 158 -3.73 -2.43 13.19
CA SER A 158 -4.57 -3.17 12.24
C SER A 158 -4.65 -2.46 10.90
N LYS A 159 -4.75 -1.13 10.87
CA LYS A 159 -4.71 -0.34 9.63
C LYS A 159 -3.37 -0.43 8.90
N HIS A 160 -2.27 -0.65 9.62
CA HIS A 160 -0.96 -0.85 9.03
C HIS A 160 -0.78 -2.30 8.52
N ILE A 161 -1.62 -3.22 9.00
CA ILE A 161 -1.80 -4.57 8.45
C ILE A 161 -2.84 -4.54 7.31
N GLU A 162 -3.85 -3.67 7.40
CA GLU A 162 -4.75 -3.38 6.28
C GLU A 162 -3.97 -2.62 5.20
N LYS A 163 -3.93 -3.19 4.01
CA LYS A 163 -3.32 -2.59 2.82
C LYS A 163 -3.72 -1.12 2.71
N GLN A 164 -2.76 -0.20 2.77
CA GLN A 164 -3.01 1.21 2.51
C GLN A 164 -3.60 1.33 1.10
N LEU A 165 -4.85 1.80 1.02
CA LEU A 165 -5.53 1.95 -0.25
C LEU A 165 -4.81 3.00 -1.11
N VAL A 166 -4.52 2.64 -2.34
CA VAL A 166 -3.79 3.49 -3.29
C VAL A 166 -4.78 4.11 -4.28
N SER A 167 -4.71 5.41 -4.44
CA SER A 167 -5.48 6.13 -5.44
C SER A 167 -4.55 6.74 -6.50
N TYR A 168 -4.63 6.21 -7.72
CA TYR A 168 -3.91 6.70 -8.90
C TYR A 168 -4.90 7.48 -9.78
N LEU A 169 -5.00 8.78 -9.55
CA LEU A 169 -6.04 9.67 -10.09
C LEU A 169 -5.43 10.88 -10.84
N ASN A 170 -4.28 10.68 -11.51
CA ASN A 170 -3.45 11.77 -12.02
C ASN A 170 -4.18 12.75 -12.95
N ASP A 171 -5.05 12.28 -13.83
CA ASP A 171 -5.75 13.12 -14.81
C ASP A 171 -7.24 13.34 -14.48
N LEU A 172 -7.64 13.06 -13.23
CA LEU A 172 -9.03 13.21 -12.82
C LEU A 172 -9.42 14.69 -12.73
N PRO A 173 -10.39 15.17 -13.53
CA PRO A 173 -10.82 16.56 -13.48
C PRO A 173 -11.47 16.91 -12.14
N ARG A 174 -11.18 18.09 -11.62
CA ARG A 174 -11.87 18.62 -10.44
C ARG A 174 -13.29 19.02 -10.81
N THR A 175 -14.28 18.29 -10.35
CA THR A 175 -15.70 18.67 -10.52
C THR A 175 -16.11 19.62 -9.41
N ARG A 176 -16.56 20.83 -9.79
CA ARG A 176 -16.97 21.84 -8.81
C ARG A 176 -18.39 21.64 -8.29
N ARG A 177 -19.31 21.13 -9.11
CA ARG A 177 -20.71 20.90 -8.75
C ARG A 177 -21.23 19.67 -9.50
N PHE A 178 -21.97 18.82 -8.82
CA PHE A 178 -22.64 17.64 -9.37
C PHE A 178 -24.13 17.73 -9.03
N TYR A 179 -24.98 17.75 -10.05
CA TYR A 179 -26.43 17.82 -9.89
C TYR A 179 -27.09 16.79 -10.79
N GLY A 180 -28.08 16.12 -10.23
CA GLY A 180 -28.77 15.05 -10.93
C GLY A 180 -27.93 13.77 -11.02
N ARG A 181 -28.50 12.70 -11.54
CA ARG A 181 -27.88 11.38 -11.72
C ARG A 181 -27.49 10.65 -10.44
N GLU A 182 -28.06 11.04 -9.31
CA GLU A 182 -27.92 10.30 -8.05
C GLU A 182 -28.39 8.87 -8.23
N LYS A 183 -29.45 8.63 -9.02
CA LYS A 183 -29.97 7.29 -9.30
C LYS A 183 -28.98 6.43 -10.08
N GLU A 184 -28.36 6.97 -11.13
CA GLU A 184 -27.34 6.26 -11.91
C GLU A 184 -26.11 5.95 -11.04
N LEU A 185 -25.67 6.91 -10.21
CA LEU A 185 -24.58 6.71 -9.29
C LEU A 185 -24.89 5.61 -8.25
N ASP A 186 -26.11 5.60 -7.71
CA ASP A 186 -26.54 4.60 -6.72
C ASP A 186 -26.62 3.20 -7.36
N VAL A 187 -27.16 3.08 -8.59
CA VAL A 187 -27.19 1.81 -9.30
C VAL A 187 -25.79 1.28 -9.57
N MET A 188 -24.87 2.13 -10.05
CA MET A 188 -23.48 1.72 -10.27
C MET A 188 -22.80 1.29 -8.98
N ALA A 189 -22.99 2.04 -7.89
CA ALA A 189 -22.41 1.71 -6.60
C ALA A 189 -22.97 0.39 -6.05
N GLN A 190 -24.29 0.15 -6.14
CA GLN A 190 -24.89 -1.11 -5.71
C GLN A 190 -24.35 -2.31 -6.50
N LEU A 191 -24.18 -2.19 -7.83
CA LEU A 191 -23.59 -3.24 -8.64
C LEU A 191 -22.15 -3.56 -8.23
N LEU A 192 -21.35 -2.53 -7.95
CA LEU A 192 -19.95 -2.67 -7.53
C LEU A 192 -19.81 -3.20 -6.09
N GLU A 193 -20.77 -2.89 -5.20
CA GLU A 193 -20.79 -3.36 -3.81
C GLU A 193 -21.30 -4.80 -3.69
N ALA A 194 -22.23 -5.21 -4.56
CA ALA A 194 -22.82 -6.55 -4.50
C ALA A 194 -21.85 -7.67 -4.89
N LYS A 195 -20.99 -7.41 -5.86
CA LYS A 195 -19.99 -8.37 -6.39
C LYS A 195 -18.98 -7.65 -7.30
N SER A 196 -17.96 -8.37 -7.72
CA SER A 196 -17.08 -7.90 -8.81
C SER A 196 -17.89 -7.70 -10.09
N ALA A 197 -17.76 -6.52 -10.69
CA ALA A 197 -18.58 -6.12 -11.81
C ALA A 197 -17.78 -5.30 -12.84
N SER A 198 -18.18 -5.47 -14.11
CA SER A 198 -17.75 -4.61 -15.21
C SER A 198 -18.96 -3.83 -15.73
N ILE A 199 -18.85 -2.51 -15.76
CA ILE A 199 -19.94 -1.60 -16.15
C ILE A 199 -19.48 -0.76 -17.34
N LEU A 200 -20.23 -0.80 -18.45
CA LEU A 200 -20.05 0.12 -19.56
C LEU A 200 -21.13 1.20 -19.50
N VAL A 201 -20.73 2.45 -19.52
CA VAL A 201 -21.62 3.63 -19.48
C VAL A 201 -21.51 4.38 -20.80
N PRO A 202 -22.39 4.09 -21.76
CA PRO A 202 -22.44 4.83 -23.02
C PRO A 202 -23.16 6.18 -22.83
N GLY A 203 -22.81 7.18 -23.63
CA GLY A 203 -23.54 8.44 -23.62
C GLY A 203 -22.90 9.51 -24.50
N ILE A 204 -23.72 10.44 -24.98
CA ILE A 204 -23.29 11.53 -25.88
C ILE A 204 -22.30 12.48 -25.18
N ALA A 205 -21.54 13.23 -25.98
CA ALA A 205 -20.61 14.26 -25.45
C ALA A 205 -21.36 15.29 -24.61
N GLY A 206 -20.71 15.78 -23.55
CA GLY A 206 -21.25 16.81 -22.67
C GLY A 206 -22.32 16.35 -21.66
N ILE A 207 -22.77 15.10 -21.71
CA ILE A 207 -23.82 14.59 -20.83
C ILE A 207 -23.39 14.41 -19.36
N GLY A 208 -22.13 14.65 -19.01
CA GLY A 208 -21.63 14.59 -17.63
C GLY A 208 -21.01 13.25 -17.23
N LYS A 209 -20.54 12.42 -18.19
CA LYS A 209 -19.84 11.15 -17.91
C LYS A 209 -18.64 11.30 -16.99
N THR A 210 -17.74 12.23 -17.28
CA THR A 210 -16.56 12.52 -16.47
C THR A 210 -16.93 12.97 -15.05
N SER A 211 -18.02 13.73 -14.90
CA SER A 211 -18.52 14.08 -13.56
C SER A 211 -19.01 12.86 -12.79
N LEU A 212 -19.63 11.90 -13.49
CA LEU A 212 -20.05 10.62 -12.89
C LEU A 212 -18.82 9.75 -12.53
N CYS A 213 -17.75 9.77 -13.37
CA CYS A 213 -16.47 9.13 -13.04
C CYS A 213 -15.93 9.64 -11.69
N THR A 214 -15.86 10.96 -11.55
CA THR A 214 -15.35 11.56 -10.30
C THR A 214 -16.16 11.12 -9.10
N LYS A 215 -17.49 11.12 -9.20
CA LYS A 215 -18.38 10.77 -8.09
C LYS A 215 -18.35 9.29 -7.72
N ILE A 216 -18.22 8.39 -8.69
CA ILE A 216 -18.07 6.98 -8.39
C ILE A 216 -16.71 6.69 -7.71
N LEU A 217 -15.64 7.35 -8.13
CA LEU A 217 -14.34 7.25 -7.48
C LEU A 217 -14.37 7.81 -6.05
N ASP A 218 -14.95 9.00 -5.83
CA ASP A 218 -15.12 9.60 -4.51
C ASP A 218 -15.81 8.61 -3.52
N ARG A 219 -16.83 7.87 -3.99
CA ARG A 219 -17.61 6.93 -3.16
C ARG A 219 -16.79 5.73 -2.68
N PHE A 220 -15.75 5.35 -3.43
CA PHE A 220 -14.91 4.19 -3.13
C PHE A 220 -13.50 4.53 -2.62
N THR A 221 -13.15 5.81 -2.43
CA THR A 221 -11.81 6.28 -2.02
C THR A 221 -11.29 5.63 -0.74
N HIS A 222 -12.17 5.31 0.21
CA HIS A 222 -11.79 4.70 1.49
C HIS A 222 -12.10 3.19 1.57
N ARG A 223 -12.43 2.57 0.44
CA ARG A 223 -12.88 1.17 0.40
C ARG A 223 -12.11 0.31 -0.59
N ARG A 224 -11.53 0.90 -1.63
CA ARG A 224 -10.85 0.21 -2.73
C ARG A 224 -9.59 0.95 -3.18
N ASN A 225 -8.63 0.22 -3.71
CA ASN A 225 -7.58 0.82 -4.53
C ASN A 225 -8.21 1.37 -5.81
N LEU A 226 -7.83 2.57 -6.20
CA LEU A 226 -8.45 3.27 -7.33
C LEU A 226 -7.43 3.53 -8.43
N LEU A 227 -7.79 3.16 -9.66
CA LEU A 227 -7.12 3.59 -10.87
C LEU A 227 -8.11 4.36 -11.74
N TYR A 228 -7.78 5.60 -12.08
CA TYR A 228 -8.45 6.36 -13.12
C TYR A 228 -7.51 6.52 -14.31
N HIS A 229 -7.98 6.10 -15.47
CA HIS A 229 -7.27 6.26 -16.75
C HIS A 229 -8.16 6.99 -17.75
N ARG A 230 -7.69 8.12 -18.25
CA ARG A 230 -8.39 8.87 -19.30
C ARG A 230 -7.73 8.62 -20.64
N CYS A 231 -8.46 8.01 -21.54
CA CYS A 231 -7.97 7.72 -22.88
C CYS A 231 -7.78 8.99 -23.71
N GLN A 232 -6.67 9.05 -24.45
CA GLN A 232 -6.34 10.12 -25.38
C GLN A 232 -6.23 9.58 -26.80
N ASP A 233 -6.45 10.44 -27.81
CA ASP A 233 -6.48 10.05 -29.23
C ASP A 233 -5.12 9.52 -29.74
N TRP A 234 -4.02 9.88 -29.08
CA TRP A 234 -2.65 9.47 -29.42
C TRP A 234 -2.11 8.32 -28.57
N GLU A 235 -2.88 7.82 -27.61
CA GLU A 235 -2.47 6.73 -26.73
C GLU A 235 -2.92 5.39 -27.30
N GLY A 236 -2.05 4.38 -27.11
CA GLY A 236 -2.36 2.98 -27.40
C GLY A 236 -2.49 2.15 -26.14
N SER A 237 -2.66 0.85 -26.32
CA SER A 237 -2.76 -0.16 -25.26
C SER A 237 -1.59 -0.11 -24.28
N ARG A 238 -0.41 0.27 -24.74
CA ARG A 238 0.78 0.36 -23.88
C ARG A 238 0.64 1.41 -22.78
N ALA A 239 0.08 2.58 -23.06
CA ALA A 239 -0.13 3.62 -22.05
C ALA A 239 -1.07 3.14 -20.93
N PHE A 240 -2.12 2.42 -21.27
CA PHE A 240 -3.00 1.79 -20.28
C PHE A 240 -2.27 0.72 -19.45
N LEU A 241 -1.47 -0.13 -20.07
CA LEU A 241 -0.69 -1.15 -19.37
C LEU A 241 0.35 -0.53 -18.43
N GLU A 242 1.01 0.55 -18.82
CA GLU A 242 1.96 1.30 -17.99
C GLU A 242 1.25 1.95 -16.80
N ALA A 243 0.08 2.56 -16.99
CA ALA A 243 -0.73 3.09 -15.89
C ALA A 243 -1.15 1.99 -14.91
N CYS A 244 -1.56 0.83 -15.40
CA CYS A 244 -1.85 -0.34 -14.56
C CYS A 244 -0.60 -0.82 -13.80
N ALA A 245 0.56 -0.87 -14.47
CA ALA A 245 1.82 -1.31 -13.86
C ALA A 245 2.28 -0.37 -12.74
N GLU A 246 2.26 0.93 -12.98
CA GLU A 246 2.60 1.94 -11.96
C GLU A 246 1.66 1.87 -10.76
N TRP A 247 0.36 1.78 -11.01
CA TRP A 247 -0.63 1.66 -9.95
C TRP A 247 -0.50 0.35 -9.17
N LEU A 248 -0.36 -0.80 -9.84
CA LEU A 248 -0.15 -2.09 -9.17
C LEU A 248 1.16 -2.12 -8.40
N SER A 249 2.21 -1.48 -8.91
CA SER A 249 3.47 -1.31 -8.17
C SER A 249 3.28 -0.51 -6.89
N ALA A 250 2.47 0.54 -6.92
CA ALA A 250 2.11 1.30 -5.73
C ALA A 250 1.26 0.49 -4.74
N VAL A 251 0.38 -0.40 -5.23
CA VAL A 251 -0.37 -1.36 -4.40
C VAL A 251 0.51 -2.49 -3.84
N GLY A 252 1.68 -2.70 -4.42
CA GLY A 252 2.63 -3.71 -3.95
C GLY A 252 2.92 -4.85 -4.90
N ASN A 253 2.40 -4.80 -6.14
CA ASN A 253 2.62 -5.82 -7.15
C ASN A 253 3.45 -5.24 -8.32
N ASN A 254 4.68 -5.74 -8.52
CA ASN A 254 5.57 -5.28 -9.58
C ASN A 254 5.58 -6.22 -10.81
N ASP A 255 4.83 -7.32 -10.80
CA ASP A 255 4.92 -8.36 -11.82
C ASP A 255 4.63 -7.82 -13.23
N LEU A 256 3.62 -6.93 -13.35
CA LEU A 256 3.32 -6.28 -14.63
C LEU A 256 4.43 -5.29 -15.04
N SER A 257 4.96 -4.51 -14.11
CA SER A 257 6.05 -3.57 -14.38
C SER A 257 7.31 -4.29 -14.87
N ASP A 258 7.70 -5.37 -14.19
CA ASP A 258 8.87 -6.19 -14.55
C ASP A 258 8.68 -6.86 -15.92
N TYR A 259 7.44 -7.33 -16.20
CA TYR A 259 7.11 -7.88 -17.50
C TYR A 259 7.21 -6.85 -18.63
N LEU A 260 6.62 -5.66 -18.44
CA LEU A 260 6.67 -4.60 -19.46
C LEU A 260 8.08 -4.08 -19.71
N ALA A 261 8.95 -4.06 -18.69
CA ALA A 261 10.35 -3.69 -18.83
C ALA A 261 11.14 -4.69 -19.69
N SER A 262 10.78 -5.98 -19.63
CA SER A 262 11.45 -7.05 -20.37
C SER A 262 10.83 -7.33 -21.75
N SER A 263 9.62 -6.82 -22.02
CA SER A 263 8.83 -7.12 -23.23
C SER A 263 8.41 -5.84 -23.95
N PRO A 264 9.13 -5.43 -25.02
CA PRO A 264 8.76 -4.25 -25.81
C PRO A 264 7.38 -4.36 -26.45
N VAL A 265 6.97 -5.56 -26.84
CA VAL A 265 5.63 -5.87 -27.37
C VAL A 265 4.95 -6.90 -26.43
N PRO A 266 4.19 -6.45 -25.44
CA PRO A 266 3.58 -7.36 -24.49
C PRO A 266 2.46 -8.18 -25.13
N GLN A 267 2.38 -9.48 -24.76
CA GLN A 267 1.28 -10.34 -25.17
C GLN A 267 0.03 -10.01 -24.34
N THR A 268 -1.09 -9.79 -24.99
CA THR A 268 -2.39 -9.43 -24.37
C THR A 268 -2.76 -10.38 -23.23
N SER A 269 -2.75 -11.68 -23.47
CA SER A 269 -3.13 -12.68 -22.47
C SER A 269 -2.23 -12.67 -21.23
N MET A 270 -0.94 -12.47 -21.42
CA MET A 270 0.01 -12.39 -20.30
C MET A 270 -0.20 -11.10 -19.48
N ALA A 271 -0.34 -9.96 -20.15
CA ALA A 271 -0.62 -8.70 -19.49
C ALA A 271 -1.92 -8.74 -18.69
N VAL A 272 -3.01 -9.28 -19.27
CA VAL A 272 -4.30 -9.45 -18.59
C VAL A 272 -4.18 -10.37 -17.38
N ASN A 273 -3.44 -11.48 -17.49
CA ASN A 273 -3.21 -12.37 -16.37
C ASN A 273 -2.52 -11.64 -15.21
N LEU A 274 -1.43 -10.91 -15.48
CA LEU A 274 -0.69 -10.16 -14.47
C LEU A 274 -1.54 -9.07 -13.81
N ILE A 275 -2.37 -8.36 -14.60
CA ILE A 275 -3.34 -7.41 -14.05
C ILE A 275 -4.35 -8.12 -13.13
N ALA A 276 -4.99 -9.19 -13.61
CA ALA A 276 -5.99 -9.92 -12.84
C ALA A 276 -5.42 -10.48 -11.54
N GLU A 277 -4.19 -10.96 -11.57
CA GLU A 277 -3.46 -11.44 -10.41
C GLU A 277 -3.18 -10.34 -9.40
N GLY A 278 -2.71 -9.17 -9.85
CA GLY A 278 -2.52 -8.00 -9.00
C GLY A 278 -3.83 -7.52 -8.38
N LEU A 279 -4.93 -7.55 -9.13
CA LEU A 279 -6.27 -7.19 -8.66
C LEU A 279 -6.83 -8.18 -7.63
N SER A 280 -6.46 -9.46 -7.69
CA SER A 280 -6.95 -10.50 -6.76
C SER A 280 -6.51 -10.27 -5.31
N GLU A 281 -5.53 -9.43 -5.10
CA GLU A 281 -4.87 -9.25 -3.79
C GLU A 281 -5.56 -8.23 -2.89
N SER A 282 -6.40 -7.36 -3.43
CA SER A 282 -7.08 -6.31 -2.65
C SER A 282 -8.27 -5.72 -3.40
N PRO A 283 -9.29 -5.24 -2.65
CA PRO A 283 -10.43 -4.54 -3.25
C PRO A 283 -9.96 -3.43 -4.16
N SER A 284 -10.44 -3.41 -5.41
CA SER A 284 -9.92 -2.52 -6.45
C SER A 284 -11.01 -2.01 -7.36
N LEU A 285 -10.85 -0.79 -7.87
CA LEU A 285 -11.75 -0.19 -8.86
C LEU A 285 -10.94 0.52 -9.94
N ILE A 286 -11.10 0.06 -11.18
CA ILE A 286 -10.53 0.69 -12.37
C ILE A 286 -11.65 1.48 -13.06
N VAL A 287 -11.39 2.74 -13.34
CA VAL A 287 -12.29 3.62 -14.10
C VAL A 287 -11.58 4.12 -15.35
N ILE A 288 -12.15 3.84 -16.50
CA ILE A 288 -11.64 4.28 -17.82
C ILE A 288 -12.60 5.31 -18.40
N ASP A 289 -12.11 6.51 -18.64
CA ASP A 289 -12.90 7.57 -19.27
C ASP A 289 -12.49 7.83 -20.73
N ASP A 290 -13.40 8.35 -21.50
CA ASP A 290 -13.21 8.69 -22.91
C ASP A 290 -12.75 7.51 -23.81
N LEU A 291 -13.14 6.27 -23.48
CA LEU A 291 -12.69 5.06 -24.17
C LEU A 291 -12.84 5.12 -25.70
N HIS A 292 -13.85 5.82 -26.21
CA HIS A 292 -14.10 6.01 -27.65
C HIS A 292 -13.01 6.76 -28.40
N LYS A 293 -12.07 7.40 -27.72
CA LYS A 293 -10.97 8.13 -28.35
C LYS A 293 -9.87 7.21 -28.87
N VAL A 294 -9.73 6.04 -28.28
CA VAL A 294 -8.66 5.11 -28.64
C VAL A 294 -9.07 4.28 -29.84
N GLY A 295 -8.26 4.31 -30.90
CA GLY A 295 -8.40 3.47 -32.07
C GLY A 295 -7.64 2.14 -32.05
N ASP A 296 -7.04 1.78 -30.90
CA ASP A 296 -6.20 0.59 -30.75
C ASP A 296 -7.04 -0.65 -30.38
N GLU A 297 -7.19 -1.56 -31.34
CA GLU A 297 -7.93 -2.82 -31.13
C GLU A 297 -7.28 -3.71 -30.05
N THR A 298 -5.98 -3.55 -29.79
CA THR A 298 -5.29 -4.29 -28.73
C THR A 298 -5.83 -3.88 -27.36
N LEU A 299 -6.09 -2.57 -27.14
CA LEU A 299 -6.72 -2.12 -25.90
C LEU A 299 -8.11 -2.73 -25.72
N TYR A 300 -8.92 -2.74 -26.74
CA TYR A 300 -10.26 -3.36 -26.68
C TYR A 300 -10.18 -4.86 -26.38
N SER A 301 -9.18 -5.56 -26.92
CA SER A 301 -8.93 -6.97 -26.64
C SER A 301 -8.52 -7.18 -25.17
N ILE A 302 -7.64 -6.34 -24.64
CA ILE A 302 -7.24 -6.35 -23.21
C ILE A 302 -8.46 -6.14 -22.32
N LEU A 303 -9.26 -5.11 -22.58
CA LEU A 303 -10.44 -4.78 -21.77
C LEU A 303 -11.51 -5.86 -21.82
N ARG A 304 -11.71 -6.50 -22.99
CA ARG A 304 -12.63 -7.62 -23.14
C ARG A 304 -12.19 -8.82 -22.32
N GLU A 305 -10.93 -9.20 -22.38
CA GLU A 305 -10.40 -10.32 -21.59
C GLU A 305 -10.42 -9.98 -20.09
N LEU A 306 -10.07 -8.76 -19.72
CA LEU A 306 -10.10 -8.30 -18.33
C LEU A 306 -11.53 -8.31 -17.78
N THR A 307 -12.52 -7.89 -18.55
CA THR A 307 -13.95 -7.97 -18.19
C THR A 307 -14.35 -9.40 -17.81
N LEU A 308 -13.91 -10.40 -18.58
CA LEU A 308 -14.21 -11.81 -18.27
C LEU A 308 -13.52 -12.28 -16.99
N ARG A 309 -12.29 -11.83 -16.73
CA ARG A 309 -11.53 -12.19 -15.53
C ARG A 309 -12.08 -11.55 -14.26
N ILE A 310 -12.51 -10.29 -14.32
CA ILE A 310 -13.05 -9.56 -13.17
C ILE A 310 -14.21 -10.30 -12.51
N HIS A 311 -15.08 -10.94 -13.30
CA HIS A 311 -16.20 -11.71 -12.75
C HIS A 311 -15.81 -12.91 -11.89
N THR A 312 -14.56 -13.38 -11.99
CA THR A 312 -14.00 -14.47 -11.16
C THR A 312 -13.23 -13.97 -9.94
N LEU A 313 -13.02 -12.66 -9.84
CA LEU A 313 -12.30 -12.02 -8.73
C LEU A 313 -13.26 -11.61 -7.62
N LYS A 314 -12.72 -11.21 -6.47
CA LYS A 314 -13.50 -10.71 -5.35
C LYS A 314 -13.25 -9.22 -5.15
N ASP A 315 -14.33 -8.45 -4.99
CA ASP A 315 -14.28 -7.01 -4.69
C ASP A 315 -13.53 -6.16 -5.74
N VAL A 316 -13.60 -6.55 -7.02
CA VAL A 316 -12.98 -5.83 -8.13
C VAL A 316 -14.04 -5.21 -9.03
N GLY A 317 -13.86 -3.94 -9.38
CA GLY A 317 -14.74 -3.21 -10.32
C GLY A 317 -13.96 -2.68 -11.53
N LEU A 318 -14.61 -2.71 -12.70
CA LEU A 318 -14.17 -2.04 -13.91
C LEU A 318 -15.33 -1.18 -14.43
N VAL A 319 -15.15 0.11 -14.53
CA VAL A 319 -16.14 1.03 -15.08
C VAL A 319 -15.56 1.73 -16.30
N MET A 320 -16.24 1.64 -17.42
CA MET A 320 -15.80 2.20 -18.69
C MET A 320 -16.81 3.20 -19.21
N PHE A 321 -16.37 4.40 -19.54
CA PHE A 321 -17.20 5.46 -20.14
C PHE A 321 -16.84 5.67 -21.60
N SER A 322 -17.86 5.65 -22.46
CA SER A 322 -17.69 5.77 -23.91
C SER A 322 -18.80 6.64 -24.54
N ARG A 323 -18.68 6.94 -25.82
CA ARG A 323 -19.77 7.49 -26.64
C ARG A 323 -20.64 6.39 -27.20
#